data_166fab98dff158f9396de0bf1037dc2a
#
_entry.id   166fab98dff158f9396de0bf1037dc2a
#
_cell.length_a   1.000
_cell.length_b   1.000
_cell.length_c   1.000
_cell.angle_alpha   90.00
_cell.angle_beta   90.00
_cell.angle_gamma   90.00
#
_symmetry.space_group_name_H-M   'P 1'
#
loop_
_entity.id
_entity.type
_entity.pdbx_description
1 polymer ?
#
loop_
_entity_poly.entity_id
_entity_poly.type
_entity_poly.pdbx_seq_one_letter_code
_entity_poly.pdbx_strand_id
1 'polypeptide(L)'
;MTSQIATRHSWKTVEPPEQLTQLQYQDHFTQAEYETIARGLIPQAMEDKWFIFYEDSMVYLHRSWTGELIYRITLERYNAGARVICAEVSPEYLPEPIHENLLPWIIRGVLLRQNVEFPEI
;
A
#
# COMPACT_ATOMS: atom_id res chain seq x y z
N MET A 1 24.51 -3.73 6.02
CA MET A 1 23.45 -2.91 6.58
C MET A 1 22.09 -3.56 6.32
N THR A 2 21.36 -3.80 7.39
CA THR A 2 20.06 -4.43 7.26
C THR A 2 18.99 -3.38 7.01
N SER A 3 18.15 -3.63 6.00
CA SER A 3 16.99 -2.79 5.77
C SER A 3 15.98 -3.02 6.88
N GLN A 4 15.39 -1.96 7.40
CA GLN A 4 14.32 -2.10 8.35
C GLN A 4 13.07 -2.61 7.65
N ILE A 5 12.39 -3.54 8.32
CA ILE A 5 11.10 -4.01 7.85
C ILE A 5 10.04 -3.18 8.55
N ALA A 6 9.13 -2.59 7.79
CA ALA A 6 8.05 -1.81 8.37
C ALA A 6 7.04 -2.72 9.06
N THR A 7 6.65 -2.35 10.28
CA THR A 7 5.60 -3.03 11.02
C THR A 7 4.59 -1.99 11.46
N ARG A 8 3.45 -2.44 12.00
CA ARG A 8 2.43 -1.51 12.49
C ARG A 8 2.97 -0.53 13.54
N HIS A 9 4.08 -0.86 14.17
CA HIS A 9 4.67 -0.03 15.23
C HIS A 9 5.78 0.88 14.73
N SER A 10 6.12 0.84 13.44
CA SER A 10 7.23 1.62 12.88
C SER A 10 6.91 3.10 12.72
N TRP A 11 5.64 3.46 12.74
CA TRP A 11 5.18 4.84 12.54
C TRP A 11 3.85 5.04 13.25
N LYS A 12 3.42 6.27 13.38
CA LYS A 12 2.12 6.55 14.00
C LYS A 12 0.98 6.09 13.10
N THR A 13 -0.04 5.53 13.71
CA THR A 13 -1.27 5.17 13.01
C THR A 13 -2.45 5.55 13.90
N VAL A 14 -3.59 5.84 13.27
CA VAL A 14 -4.84 6.03 13.99
C VAL A 14 -5.73 4.82 13.72
N GLU A 15 -6.73 4.63 14.55
CA GLU A 15 -7.63 3.50 14.41
C GLU A 15 -8.33 3.54 13.05
N PRO A 16 -8.31 2.44 12.29
CA PRO A 16 -8.97 2.40 10.98
C PRO A 16 -10.49 2.53 11.13
N PRO A 17 -11.19 3.00 10.08
CA PRO A 17 -12.65 2.97 10.09
C PRO A 17 -13.15 1.53 10.17
N GLU A 18 -14.35 1.36 10.71
CA GLU A 18 -14.94 0.03 10.88
C GLU A 18 -15.14 -0.70 9.57
N GLN A 19 -15.45 0.04 8.51
CA GLN A 19 -15.67 -0.53 7.20
C GLN A 19 -14.88 0.21 6.14
N LEU A 20 -14.31 -0.54 5.21
CA LEU A 20 -13.63 -0.01 4.05
C LEU A 20 -14.45 -0.32 2.82
N THR A 21 -14.28 0.47 1.77
CA THR A 21 -14.99 0.30 0.52
C THR A 21 -14.12 -0.41 -0.48
N GLN A 22 -14.67 -1.38 -1.18
CA GLN A 22 -13.93 -2.18 -2.16
C GLN A 22 -13.54 -1.34 -3.37
N LEU A 23 -12.31 -1.54 -3.84
CA LEU A 23 -11.79 -0.96 -5.06
C LEU A 23 -11.50 -2.04 -6.09
N GLN A 24 -11.52 -1.63 -7.36
CA GLN A 24 -11.10 -2.50 -8.47
C GLN A 24 -9.59 -2.33 -8.66
N TYR A 25 -8.84 -3.34 -8.28
CA TYR A 25 -7.39 -3.37 -8.51
C TYR A 25 -6.94 -4.82 -8.58
N GLN A 26 -6.36 -5.20 -9.70
CA GLN A 26 -5.79 -6.51 -9.89
C GLN A 26 -4.34 -6.36 -10.33
N ASP A 27 -3.45 -7.15 -9.77
CA ASP A 27 -2.04 -7.11 -10.12
C ASP A 27 -1.37 -8.39 -9.69
N HIS A 28 -0.25 -8.67 -10.31
CA HIS A 28 0.60 -9.82 -9.99
C HIS A 28 2.00 -9.32 -9.71
N PHE A 29 2.64 -9.90 -8.71
CA PHE A 29 3.98 -9.52 -8.30
C PHE A 29 4.89 -10.74 -8.35
N THR A 30 6.12 -10.52 -8.83
CA THR A 30 7.15 -11.54 -8.77
C THR A 30 7.54 -11.78 -7.32
N GLN A 31 8.30 -12.85 -7.07
CA GLN A 31 8.81 -13.11 -5.73
C GLN A 31 9.65 -11.95 -5.21
N ALA A 32 10.50 -11.37 -6.07
CA ALA A 32 11.32 -10.22 -5.67
C ALA A 32 10.47 -9.00 -5.34
N GLU A 33 9.45 -8.74 -6.14
CA GLU A 33 8.52 -7.63 -5.87
C GLU A 33 7.75 -7.87 -4.57
N TYR A 34 7.28 -9.09 -4.36
CA TYR A 34 6.60 -9.44 -3.11
C TYR A 34 7.49 -9.20 -1.89
N GLU A 35 8.76 -9.57 -1.97
CA GLU A 35 9.70 -9.35 -0.85
C GLU A 35 9.88 -7.88 -0.56
N THR A 36 9.91 -7.04 -1.59
CA THR A 36 9.97 -5.58 -1.40
C THR A 36 8.69 -5.06 -0.75
N ILE A 37 7.53 -5.54 -1.21
CA ILE A 37 6.25 -5.16 -0.62
C ILE A 37 6.20 -5.55 0.87
N ALA A 38 6.68 -6.75 1.19
CA ALA A 38 6.66 -7.24 2.57
C ALA A 38 7.55 -6.43 3.50
N ARG A 39 8.60 -5.80 2.98
CA ARG A 39 9.42 -4.89 3.79
C ARG A 39 8.71 -3.58 4.08
N GLY A 40 7.79 -3.17 3.22
CA GLY A 40 7.05 -1.96 3.38
C GLY A 40 7.88 -0.69 3.17
N LEU A 41 7.39 0.41 3.71
CA LEU A 41 8.02 1.71 3.55
C LEU A 41 7.84 2.52 4.82
N ILE A 42 8.96 2.91 5.44
CA ILE A 42 8.96 3.77 6.62
C ILE A 42 9.37 5.17 6.16
N PRO A 43 8.56 6.21 6.42
CA PRO A 43 8.92 7.57 6.00
C PRO A 43 10.27 8.00 6.59
N GLN A 44 11.10 8.64 5.78
CA GLN A 44 12.42 9.13 6.19
C GLN A 44 12.47 10.65 6.23
N ALA A 45 11.53 11.32 5.57
CA ALA A 45 11.47 12.77 5.47
C ALA A 45 10.03 13.22 5.33
N MET A 46 9.78 14.52 5.45
CA MET A 46 8.43 15.08 5.33
C MET A 46 7.83 14.87 3.95
N GLU A 47 8.67 14.74 2.94
CA GLU A 47 8.23 14.48 1.57
C GLU A 47 7.69 13.07 1.38
N ASP A 48 8.03 12.15 2.27
CA ASP A 48 7.59 10.76 2.18
C ASP A 48 6.18 10.67 2.77
N LYS A 49 5.20 10.65 1.88
CA LYS A 49 3.79 10.80 2.25
C LYS A 49 3.12 9.52 2.70
N TRP A 50 3.77 8.38 2.52
CA TRP A 50 3.18 7.09 2.78
C TRP A 50 3.97 6.30 3.80
N PHE A 51 3.25 5.69 4.73
CA PHE A 51 3.75 4.64 5.62
C PHE A 51 3.04 3.35 5.22
N ILE A 52 3.81 2.33 4.85
CA ILE A 52 3.26 1.09 4.31
C ILE A 52 3.87 -0.07 5.08
N PHE A 53 3.01 -0.97 5.58
CA PHE A 53 3.50 -2.20 6.21
C PHE A 53 2.65 -3.38 5.75
N TYR A 54 3.22 -4.58 5.88
CA TYR A 54 2.59 -5.82 5.45
C TYR A 54 2.43 -6.73 6.68
N GLU A 55 1.20 -7.19 6.91
CA GLU A 55 0.90 -8.04 8.05
C GLU A 55 -0.32 -8.90 7.72
N ASP A 56 -0.24 -10.19 8.05
CA ASP A 56 -1.36 -11.12 7.87
C ASP A 56 -1.92 -11.11 6.45
N SER A 57 -1.04 -11.16 5.47
CA SER A 57 -1.36 -11.17 4.04
C SER A 57 -1.96 -9.86 3.52
N MET A 58 -1.93 -8.81 4.31
CA MET A 58 -2.49 -7.52 3.93
C MET A 58 -1.41 -6.44 3.91
N VAL A 59 -1.50 -5.56 2.91
CA VAL A 59 -0.66 -4.38 2.79
C VAL A 59 -1.48 -3.19 3.25
N TYR A 60 -0.99 -2.48 4.25
CA TYR A 60 -1.67 -1.32 4.85
C TYR A 60 -0.95 -0.06 4.41
N LEU A 61 -1.68 0.84 3.75
CA LEU A 61 -1.12 2.09 3.23
C LEU A 61 -1.72 3.25 4.02
N HIS A 62 -0.89 3.84 4.89
CA HIS A 62 -1.27 4.97 5.75
C HIS A 62 -0.66 6.26 5.25
N ARG A 63 -1.36 7.38 5.46
CA ARG A 63 -0.75 8.69 5.29
C ARG A 63 0.24 8.92 6.41
N SER A 64 1.47 9.31 6.06
CA SER A 64 2.52 9.47 7.06
C SER A 64 2.25 10.63 8.01
N TRP A 65 1.61 11.69 7.52
CA TRP A 65 1.38 12.88 8.32
C TRP A 65 0.25 12.72 9.34
N THR A 66 -0.80 12.00 8.98
CA THR A 66 -1.99 11.86 9.84
C THR A 66 -2.07 10.50 10.52
N GLY A 67 -1.43 9.49 9.96
CA GLY A 67 -1.56 8.12 10.43
C GLY A 67 -2.82 7.42 9.96
N GLU A 68 -3.63 8.07 9.13
CA GLU A 68 -4.89 7.50 8.66
C GLU A 68 -4.66 6.40 7.64
N LEU A 69 -5.41 5.30 7.77
CA LEU A 69 -5.41 4.23 6.78
C LEU A 69 -6.20 4.69 5.56
N ILE A 70 -5.55 4.70 4.40
CA ILE A 70 -6.19 5.10 3.15
C ILE A 70 -6.56 3.88 2.32
N TYR A 71 -5.61 2.94 2.15
CA TYR A 71 -5.83 1.74 1.34
C TYR A 71 -5.39 0.50 2.10
N ARG A 72 -6.07 -0.62 1.82
CA ARG A 72 -5.66 -1.93 2.28
C ARG A 72 -5.79 -2.92 1.14
N ILE A 73 -4.74 -3.70 0.91
CA ILE A 73 -4.71 -4.69 -0.17
C ILE A 73 -4.47 -6.05 0.45
N THR A 74 -5.23 -7.05 0.02
CA THR A 74 -5.00 -8.44 0.43
C THR A 74 -4.27 -9.17 -0.68
N LEU A 75 -3.19 -9.86 -0.32
CA LEU A 75 -2.38 -10.63 -1.27
C LEU A 75 -2.56 -12.12 -1.05
N GLU A 76 -2.53 -12.87 -2.15
CA GLU A 76 -2.46 -14.32 -2.12
C GLU A 76 -1.11 -14.74 -2.67
N ARG A 77 -0.40 -15.59 -1.91
CA ARG A 77 0.90 -16.10 -2.33
C ARG A 77 0.73 -17.31 -3.26
N TYR A 78 1.60 -17.39 -4.25
CA TYR A 78 1.72 -18.58 -5.09
C TYR A 78 3.19 -18.77 -5.45
N ASN A 79 3.51 -19.86 -6.17
CA ASN A 79 4.92 -20.25 -6.36
C ASN A 79 5.79 -19.18 -6.99
N ALA A 80 5.25 -18.39 -7.91
CA ALA A 80 6.03 -17.40 -8.65
C ALA A 80 5.98 -16.01 -8.01
N GLY A 81 5.21 -15.83 -6.94
CA GLY A 81 5.09 -14.52 -6.31
C GLY A 81 3.81 -14.33 -5.53
N ALA A 82 3.08 -13.26 -5.84
CA ALA A 82 1.84 -12.93 -5.15
C ALA A 82 0.90 -12.21 -6.11
N ARG A 83 -0.38 -12.19 -5.77
CA ARG A 83 -1.39 -11.44 -6.54
C ARG A 83 -2.35 -10.74 -5.60
N VAL A 84 -2.94 -9.65 -6.09
CA VAL A 84 -3.98 -8.92 -5.36
C VAL A 84 -5.31 -9.68 -5.50
N ILE A 85 -5.93 -10.02 -4.37
CA ILE A 85 -7.25 -10.65 -4.37
C ILE A 85 -8.33 -9.74 -3.83
N CYS A 86 -7.94 -8.64 -3.16
CA CYS A 86 -8.90 -7.67 -2.65
C CYS A 86 -8.18 -6.34 -2.46
N ALA A 87 -8.86 -5.24 -2.80
CA ALA A 87 -8.34 -3.89 -2.57
C ALA A 87 -9.48 -3.05 -1.99
N GLU A 88 -9.14 -2.21 -1.01
CA GLU A 88 -10.12 -1.42 -0.29
C GLU A 88 -9.59 -0.01 -0.04
N VAL A 89 -10.50 0.94 0.08
CA VAL A 89 -10.18 2.34 0.39
C VAL A 89 -11.05 2.81 1.56
N SER A 90 -10.50 3.72 2.36
CA SER A 90 -11.26 4.35 3.45
C SER A 90 -12.45 5.13 2.87
N PRO A 91 -13.65 4.98 3.43
CA PRO A 91 -14.84 5.67 2.89
C PRO A 91 -14.75 7.20 2.94
N GLU A 92 -13.88 7.75 3.80
CA GLU A 92 -13.68 9.20 3.86
C GLU A 92 -13.07 9.78 2.58
N TYR A 93 -12.48 8.93 1.76
CA TYR A 93 -11.83 9.34 0.52
C TYR A 93 -12.65 9.03 -0.72
N LEU A 94 -13.89 8.59 -0.52
CA LEU A 94 -14.83 8.37 -1.63
C LEU A 94 -15.67 9.62 -1.85
N PRO A 95 -16.18 9.82 -3.06
CA PRO A 95 -16.08 8.99 -4.26
C PRO A 95 -15.02 9.52 -5.24
N GLU A 96 -13.76 9.43 -4.90
CA GLU A 96 -12.68 9.91 -5.75
C GLU A 96 -12.36 8.87 -6.83
N PRO A 97 -12.69 9.10 -8.09
CA PRO A 97 -12.43 8.10 -9.13
C PRO A 97 -10.95 7.83 -9.37
N ILE A 98 -10.09 8.72 -8.91
CA ILE A 98 -8.65 8.56 -9.04
C ILE A 98 -8.10 7.34 -8.30
N HIS A 99 -8.84 6.82 -7.29
CA HIS A 99 -8.30 5.75 -6.44
C HIS A 99 -7.94 4.49 -7.23
N GLU A 100 -8.69 4.17 -8.26
CA GLU A 100 -8.41 2.99 -9.07
C GLU A 100 -7.12 3.15 -9.88
N ASN A 101 -6.65 4.37 -10.08
CA ASN A 101 -5.41 4.64 -10.79
C ASN A 101 -4.28 5.00 -9.83
N LEU A 102 -4.60 5.66 -8.72
CA LEU A 102 -3.61 6.11 -7.76
C LEU A 102 -2.99 4.94 -6.98
N LEU A 103 -3.81 3.98 -6.54
CA LEU A 103 -3.31 2.86 -5.76
C LEU A 103 -2.26 2.04 -6.52
N PRO A 104 -2.48 1.64 -7.78
CA PRO A 104 -1.43 0.96 -8.53
C PRO A 104 -0.15 1.78 -8.66
N TRP A 105 -0.28 3.10 -8.83
CA TRP A 105 0.88 3.99 -8.91
C TRP A 105 1.66 4.01 -7.60
N ILE A 106 0.98 4.03 -6.45
CA ILE A 106 1.66 4.00 -5.16
C ILE A 106 2.44 2.70 -5.00
N ILE A 107 1.82 1.58 -5.32
CA ILE A 107 2.49 0.28 -5.20
C ILE A 107 3.67 0.19 -6.15
N ARG A 108 3.46 0.47 -7.44
CA ARG A 108 4.49 0.30 -8.46
C ARG A 108 5.53 1.42 -8.44
N GLY A 109 5.07 2.66 -8.30
CA GLY A 109 5.95 3.83 -8.40
C GLY A 109 6.64 4.17 -7.09
N VAL A 110 5.90 4.16 -5.99
CA VAL A 110 6.45 4.60 -4.70
C VAL A 110 7.09 3.43 -3.97
N LEU A 111 6.37 2.34 -3.78
CA LEU A 111 6.86 1.21 -3.00
C LEU A 111 7.89 0.38 -3.76
N LEU A 112 7.59 0.00 -4.99
CA LEU A 112 8.49 -0.81 -5.81
C LEU A 112 9.51 0.03 -6.60
N ARG A 113 9.34 1.35 -6.61
CA ARG A 113 10.26 2.29 -7.26
C ARG A 113 10.44 2.00 -8.75
N GLN A 114 9.38 1.54 -9.40
CA GLN A 114 9.39 1.31 -10.84
C GLN A 114 9.09 2.63 -11.56
N ASN A 115 9.54 2.72 -12.79
CA ASN A 115 9.31 3.93 -13.59
C ASN A 115 7.92 3.87 -14.22
N VAL A 116 6.94 4.40 -13.51
CA VAL A 116 5.55 4.45 -13.97
C VAL A 116 5.06 5.90 -13.93
N GLU A 117 4.20 6.26 -14.86
CA GLU A 117 3.67 7.60 -14.94
C GLU A 117 2.64 7.86 -13.84
N PHE A 118 2.68 9.06 -13.28
CA PHE A 118 1.65 9.48 -12.33
C PHE A 118 0.29 9.51 -13.06
N PRO A 119 -0.77 8.95 -12.44
CA PRO A 119 -2.05 8.87 -13.11
C PRO A 119 -2.65 10.25 -13.35
N GLU A 120 -3.24 10.44 -14.52
CA GLU A 120 -3.99 11.65 -14.83
C GLU A 120 -5.45 11.44 -14.45
N ILE A 121 -6.02 12.52 -13.97
CA ILE A 121 -7.42 12.53 -13.54
C ILE A 121 -8.30 13.04 -14.68
#